data_be951666f151304ba8c40b29d35bf40b
#
_entry.id   be951666f151304ba8c40b29d35bf40b
#
_cell.length_a   1.000
_cell.length_b   1.000
_cell.length_c   1.000
_cell.angle_alpha   90.00
_cell.angle_beta   90.00
_cell.angle_gamma   90.00
#
_symmetry.space_group_name_H-M   'P 1'
#
loop_
_entity.id
_entity.type
_entity.pdbx_description
1 polymer ?
#
loop_
_entity_poly.entity_id
_entity_poly.type
_entity_poly.pdbx_seq_one_letter_code
_entity_poly.pdbx_strand_id
1 'polypeptide(L)'
;MAESRIHLKKNEEKAYQVGILALQGDFDLHRKAFEKLGCSVCLVKNVSDLNQIDRLVIPGGESTTINKLIDQYDLRQPLIDFGRAKPVWGTCAGLIMLSRDSGDERINPLKLVDIDSARNAYGRQIDSFSEVGDIQLDGKTDRFKMVFIRAPKITRLGDKVESLGKMKGDTVMARQGHLLVTSFHPELTDDLRIHEYFLKMEPPKR
;
A
#
# COMPACT_ATOMS: atom_id res chain seq x y z
N MET A 1 42.00 16.85 -29.27
CA MET A 1 40.83 17.07 -28.39
C MET A 1 39.97 15.83 -28.47
N ALA A 2 40.08 14.98 -27.43
CA ALA A 2 39.33 13.72 -27.34
C ALA A 2 38.15 13.91 -26.41
N GLU A 3 36.96 13.88 -26.99
CA GLU A 3 35.71 13.88 -26.21
C GLU A 3 35.54 12.53 -25.52
N SER A 4 35.72 12.50 -24.20
CA SER A 4 35.41 11.36 -23.37
C SER A 4 33.87 11.21 -23.23
N ARG A 5 33.29 10.34 -24.05
CA ARG A 5 31.91 9.90 -23.86
C ARG A 5 31.83 9.09 -22.55
N ILE A 6 31.28 9.70 -21.52
CA ILE A 6 30.88 9.00 -20.29
C ILE A 6 29.71 8.09 -20.67
N HIS A 7 29.99 6.80 -20.81
CA HIS A 7 28.96 5.77 -20.87
C HIS A 7 28.34 5.62 -19.47
N LEU A 8 27.23 6.28 -19.22
CA LEU A 8 26.36 5.94 -18.11
C LEU A 8 25.85 4.51 -18.36
N LYS A 9 26.37 3.55 -17.58
CA LYS A 9 25.80 2.22 -17.51
C LYS A 9 24.33 2.37 -17.07
N LYS A 10 23.39 2.19 -17.99
CA LYS A 10 22.01 1.89 -17.66
C LYS A 10 22.05 0.59 -16.82
N ASN A 11 21.91 0.72 -15.50
CA ASN A 11 21.50 -0.42 -14.69
C ASN A 11 20.21 -0.93 -15.31
N GLU A 12 20.14 -2.20 -15.65
CA GLU A 12 18.90 -2.87 -16.03
C GLU A 12 18.00 -2.83 -14.81
N GLU A 13 17.22 -1.74 -14.66
CA GLU A 13 16.18 -1.66 -13.64
C GLU A 13 15.17 -2.74 -13.99
N LYS A 14 15.04 -3.70 -13.08
CA LYS A 14 14.08 -4.79 -13.21
C LYS A 14 12.69 -4.18 -13.44
N ALA A 15 12.14 -4.34 -14.64
CA ALA A 15 10.81 -3.86 -14.95
C ALA A 15 9.80 -4.67 -14.12
N TYR A 16 9.25 -4.07 -13.07
CA TYR A 16 8.24 -4.73 -12.24
C TYR A 16 6.86 -4.65 -12.88
N GLN A 17 6.12 -5.76 -12.80
CA GLN A 17 4.70 -5.81 -13.12
C GLN A 17 3.92 -5.55 -11.82
N VAL A 18 3.37 -4.35 -11.68
CA VAL A 18 2.59 -3.95 -10.50
C VAL A 18 1.12 -4.26 -10.72
N GLY A 19 0.53 -5.06 -9.84
CA GLY A 19 -0.93 -5.24 -9.78
C GLY A 19 -1.59 -4.18 -8.91
N ILE A 20 -2.76 -3.72 -9.30
CA ILE A 20 -3.62 -2.89 -8.47
C ILE A 20 -5.00 -3.52 -8.43
N LEU A 21 -5.49 -3.85 -7.21
CA LEU A 21 -6.81 -4.43 -7.04
C LEU A 21 -7.87 -3.43 -7.51
N ALA A 22 -8.53 -3.73 -8.63
CA ALA A 22 -9.44 -2.82 -9.32
C ALA A 22 -10.90 -3.27 -9.19
N LEU A 23 -11.32 -3.63 -7.96
CA LEU A 23 -12.70 -4.00 -7.65
C LEU A 23 -13.53 -2.76 -7.31
N GLN A 24 -12.96 -1.84 -6.52
CA GLN A 24 -13.61 -0.59 -6.10
C GLN A 24 -12.54 0.35 -5.53
N GLY A 25 -12.70 1.68 -5.70
CA GLY A 25 -11.85 2.71 -5.10
C GLY A 25 -10.88 3.39 -6.08
N ASP A 26 -9.86 4.06 -5.53
CA ASP A 26 -8.98 4.98 -6.27
C ASP A 26 -7.79 4.27 -6.95
N PHE A 27 -8.03 3.17 -7.64
CA PHE A 27 -6.97 2.39 -8.30
C PHE A 27 -6.30 3.13 -9.47
N ASP A 28 -6.98 4.07 -10.13
CA ASP A 28 -6.43 4.78 -11.30
C ASP A 28 -5.28 5.75 -10.93
N LEU A 29 -5.33 6.37 -9.76
CA LEU A 29 -4.27 7.25 -9.29
C LEU A 29 -2.99 6.47 -8.96
N HIS A 30 -3.11 5.30 -8.32
CA HIS A 30 -1.96 4.41 -8.13
C HIS A 30 -1.39 3.93 -9.47
N ARG A 31 -2.26 3.59 -10.44
CA ARG A 31 -1.81 3.23 -11.80
C ARG A 31 -0.94 4.32 -12.41
N LYS A 32 -1.43 5.57 -12.42
CA LYS A 32 -0.69 6.71 -12.95
C LYS A 32 0.64 6.96 -12.23
N ALA A 33 0.68 6.77 -10.89
CA ALA A 33 1.89 6.92 -10.11
C ALA A 33 2.96 5.88 -10.51
N PHE A 34 2.60 4.60 -10.65
CA PHE A 34 3.54 3.57 -11.09
C PHE A 34 3.94 3.69 -12.56
N GLU A 35 3.03 4.11 -13.45
CA GLU A 35 3.37 4.41 -14.85
C GLU A 35 4.39 5.55 -14.97
N LYS A 36 4.29 6.61 -14.14
CA LYS A 36 5.31 7.67 -14.06
C LYS A 36 6.69 7.12 -13.62
N LEU A 37 6.72 6.05 -12.84
CA LEU A 37 7.96 5.35 -12.43
C LEU A 37 8.44 4.31 -13.45
N GLY A 38 7.82 4.24 -14.63
CA GLY A 38 8.20 3.32 -15.70
C GLY A 38 7.78 1.86 -15.49
N CYS A 39 6.86 1.60 -14.56
CA CYS A 39 6.35 0.24 -14.31
C CYS A 39 5.24 -0.12 -15.28
N SER A 40 5.15 -1.41 -15.63
CA SER A 40 3.95 -1.98 -16.22
C SER A 40 2.91 -2.22 -15.14
N VAL A 41 1.65 -1.85 -15.40
CA VAL A 41 0.56 -1.98 -14.42
C VAL A 41 -0.52 -2.92 -14.94
N CYS A 42 -0.98 -3.83 -14.07
CA CYS A 42 -2.11 -4.73 -14.30
C CYS A 42 -3.25 -4.37 -13.32
N LEU A 43 -4.45 -4.13 -13.84
CA LEU A 43 -5.64 -3.97 -13.02
C LEU A 43 -6.20 -5.35 -12.65
N VAL A 44 -5.99 -5.76 -11.40
CA VAL A 44 -6.39 -7.08 -10.89
C VAL A 44 -7.89 -7.09 -10.61
N LYS A 45 -8.62 -7.95 -11.31
CA LYS A 45 -10.07 -8.13 -11.16
C LYS A 45 -10.46 -9.59 -10.92
N ASN A 46 -9.56 -10.52 -11.18
CA ASN A 46 -9.79 -11.96 -11.04
C ASN A 46 -8.49 -12.69 -10.65
N VAL A 47 -8.60 -13.97 -10.33
CA VAL A 47 -7.46 -14.79 -9.86
C VAL A 47 -6.34 -14.91 -10.89
N SER A 48 -6.66 -14.99 -12.19
CA SER A 48 -5.63 -15.16 -13.24
C SER A 48 -4.72 -13.92 -13.36
N ASP A 49 -5.21 -12.73 -13.02
CA ASP A 49 -4.42 -11.50 -13.06
C ASP A 49 -3.29 -11.53 -12.02
N LEU A 50 -3.49 -12.20 -10.86
CA LEU A 50 -2.46 -12.34 -9.81
C LEU A 50 -1.22 -13.12 -10.28
N ASN A 51 -1.36 -13.99 -11.28
CA ASN A 51 -0.23 -14.75 -11.82
C ASN A 51 0.72 -13.91 -12.68
N GLN A 52 0.27 -12.74 -13.12
CA GLN A 52 0.99 -11.87 -14.03
C GLN A 52 1.78 -10.76 -13.31
N ILE A 53 1.68 -10.67 -12.00
CA ILE A 53 2.23 -9.54 -11.22
C ILE A 53 3.28 -9.99 -10.21
N ASP A 54 4.20 -9.08 -9.91
CA ASP A 54 5.28 -9.28 -8.93
C ASP A 54 4.93 -8.72 -7.56
N ARG A 55 4.04 -7.73 -7.49
CA ARG A 55 3.60 -7.02 -6.29
C ARG A 55 2.20 -6.47 -6.46
N LEU A 56 1.48 -6.25 -5.38
CA LEU A 56 0.08 -5.84 -5.40
C LEU A 56 -0.17 -4.62 -4.52
N VAL A 57 -0.97 -3.68 -5.03
CA VAL A 57 -1.58 -2.62 -4.23
C VAL A 57 -3.06 -2.92 -4.02
N ILE A 58 -3.51 -2.84 -2.77
CA ILE A 58 -4.94 -2.81 -2.42
C ILE A 58 -5.27 -1.34 -2.10
N PRO A 59 -5.96 -0.63 -3.01
CA PRO A 59 -6.15 0.81 -2.91
C PRO A 59 -7.17 1.19 -1.83
N GLY A 60 -7.27 2.50 -1.57
CA GLY A 60 -8.36 3.10 -0.83
C GLY A 60 -9.70 2.91 -1.50
N GLY A 61 -10.76 3.05 -0.71
CA GLY A 61 -12.14 2.88 -1.15
C GLY A 61 -13.08 2.62 0.03
N GLU A 62 -14.21 1.97 -0.22
CA GLU A 62 -15.15 1.57 0.83
C GLU A 62 -14.86 0.12 1.25
N SER A 63 -14.33 -0.06 2.48
CA SER A 63 -13.81 -1.34 2.94
C SER A 63 -14.86 -2.46 3.02
N THR A 64 -16.12 -2.18 3.34
CA THR A 64 -17.18 -3.21 3.36
C THR A 64 -17.55 -3.66 1.94
N THR A 65 -17.52 -2.75 0.97
CA THR A 65 -17.72 -3.07 -0.44
C THR A 65 -16.56 -3.88 -0.99
N ILE A 66 -15.30 -3.46 -0.73
CA ILE A 66 -14.12 -4.23 -1.13
C ILE A 66 -14.16 -5.63 -0.53
N ASN A 67 -14.50 -5.77 0.76
CA ASN A 67 -14.63 -7.05 1.44
C ASN A 67 -15.64 -7.99 0.74
N LYS A 68 -16.83 -7.47 0.40
CA LYS A 68 -17.86 -8.24 -0.32
C LYS A 68 -17.42 -8.66 -1.71
N LEU A 69 -16.78 -7.74 -2.46
CA LEU A 69 -16.32 -8.03 -3.81
C LEU A 69 -15.18 -9.05 -3.83
N ILE A 70 -14.27 -9.01 -2.84
CA ILE A 70 -13.23 -10.03 -2.67
C ILE A 70 -13.85 -11.43 -2.53
N ASP A 71 -14.92 -11.57 -1.75
CA ASP A 71 -15.64 -12.84 -1.61
C ASP A 71 -16.43 -13.21 -2.87
N GLN A 72 -17.14 -12.26 -3.46
CA GLN A 72 -17.94 -12.48 -4.66
C GLN A 72 -17.13 -12.95 -5.86
N TYR A 73 -15.87 -12.53 -5.97
CA TYR A 73 -14.95 -12.92 -7.05
C TYR A 73 -13.98 -14.05 -6.66
N ASP A 74 -14.20 -14.71 -5.52
CA ASP A 74 -13.36 -15.82 -5.01
C ASP A 74 -11.88 -15.42 -4.86
N LEU A 75 -11.60 -14.15 -4.57
CA LEU A 75 -10.24 -13.60 -4.47
C LEU A 75 -9.63 -13.76 -3.09
N ARG A 76 -10.37 -14.07 -2.04
CA ARG A 76 -9.88 -14.03 -0.64
C ARG A 76 -8.65 -14.90 -0.43
N GLN A 77 -8.77 -16.19 -0.70
CA GLN A 77 -7.65 -17.11 -0.50
C GLN A 77 -6.49 -16.82 -1.47
N PRO A 78 -6.71 -16.57 -2.78
CA PRO A 78 -5.66 -16.14 -3.68
C PRO A 78 -4.89 -14.89 -3.24
N LEU A 79 -5.57 -13.88 -2.67
CA LEU A 79 -4.94 -12.68 -2.13
C LEU A 79 -4.10 -12.98 -0.88
N ILE A 80 -4.58 -13.86 0.00
CA ILE A 80 -3.83 -14.32 1.17
C ILE A 80 -2.55 -15.04 0.74
N ASP A 81 -2.66 -15.96 -0.21
CA ASP A 81 -1.52 -16.74 -0.70
C ASP A 81 -0.50 -15.86 -1.44
N PHE A 82 -1.00 -14.90 -2.23
CA PHE A 82 -0.16 -13.89 -2.86
C PHE A 82 0.61 -13.06 -1.82
N GLY A 83 -0.09 -12.54 -0.80
CA GLY A 83 0.50 -11.69 0.24
C GLY A 83 1.49 -12.42 1.14
N ARG A 84 1.41 -13.75 1.26
CA ARG A 84 2.43 -14.57 1.94
C ARG A 84 3.72 -14.72 1.15
N ALA A 85 3.67 -14.58 -0.17
CA ALA A 85 4.78 -14.86 -1.06
C ALA A 85 5.38 -13.62 -1.74
N LYS A 86 4.63 -12.55 -1.88
CA LYS A 86 5.00 -11.37 -2.68
C LYS A 86 4.62 -10.07 -1.97
N PRO A 87 5.30 -8.95 -2.29
CA PRO A 87 5.00 -7.64 -1.70
C PRO A 87 3.56 -7.18 -1.93
N VAL A 88 2.91 -6.74 -0.84
CA VAL A 88 1.58 -6.15 -0.89
C VAL A 88 1.57 -4.84 -0.11
N TRP A 89 0.91 -3.84 -0.68
CA TRP A 89 0.68 -2.55 -0.05
C TRP A 89 -0.81 -2.22 0.04
N GLY A 90 -1.30 -1.94 1.26
CA GLY A 90 -2.67 -1.50 1.49
C GLY A 90 -2.73 -0.01 1.83
N THR A 91 -3.49 0.80 1.07
CA THR A 91 -3.74 2.20 1.38
C THR A 91 -5.16 2.39 1.91
N CYS A 92 -5.35 3.16 2.98
CA CYS A 92 -6.64 3.48 3.57
C CYS A 92 -7.52 2.21 3.79
N ALA A 93 -8.53 1.96 2.95
CA ALA A 93 -9.34 0.73 3.02
C ALA A 93 -8.49 -0.53 2.83
N GLY A 94 -7.45 -0.48 2.01
CA GLY A 94 -6.49 -1.57 1.82
C GLY A 94 -5.72 -1.91 3.11
N LEU A 95 -5.38 -0.92 3.95
CA LEU A 95 -4.83 -1.16 5.28
C LEU A 95 -5.79 -1.98 6.14
N ILE A 96 -7.09 -1.63 6.13
CA ILE A 96 -8.13 -2.36 6.87
C ILE A 96 -8.20 -3.81 6.37
N MET A 97 -8.16 -4.01 5.05
CA MET A 97 -8.19 -5.36 4.46
C MET A 97 -6.97 -6.20 4.82
N LEU A 98 -5.79 -5.59 5.01
CA LEU A 98 -4.57 -6.32 5.39
C LEU A 98 -4.45 -6.55 6.89
N SER A 99 -5.15 -5.81 7.74
CA SER A 99 -5.04 -5.88 9.21
C SER A 99 -5.42 -7.26 9.76
N ARG A 100 -4.97 -7.55 10.98
CA ARG A 100 -5.39 -8.71 11.75
C ARG A 100 -6.85 -8.59 12.20
N ASP A 101 -7.20 -7.37 12.64
CA ASP A 101 -8.54 -7.01 13.10
C ASP A 101 -8.91 -5.62 12.58
N SER A 102 -10.13 -5.48 12.09
CA SER A 102 -10.67 -4.23 11.55
C SER A 102 -11.53 -3.45 12.56
N GLY A 103 -11.83 -4.05 13.72
CA GLY A 103 -12.79 -3.50 14.68
C GLY A 103 -14.23 -3.40 14.14
N ASP A 104 -14.56 -4.07 13.03
CA ASP A 104 -15.88 -4.05 12.38
C ASP A 104 -16.26 -5.45 11.94
N GLU A 105 -17.26 -6.06 12.58
CA GLU A 105 -17.71 -7.45 12.31
C GLU A 105 -18.18 -7.69 10.86
N ARG A 106 -18.52 -6.63 10.14
CA ARG A 106 -18.92 -6.72 8.72
C ARG A 106 -17.75 -6.96 7.78
N ILE A 107 -16.51 -6.85 8.28
CA ILE A 107 -15.28 -7.00 7.49
C ILE A 107 -14.52 -8.21 8.02
N ASN A 108 -14.25 -9.16 7.11
CA ASN A 108 -13.31 -10.24 7.34
C ASN A 108 -11.97 -9.89 6.68
N PRO A 109 -11.00 -9.31 7.41
CA PRO A 109 -9.72 -8.92 6.83
C PRO A 109 -8.89 -10.13 6.39
N LEU A 110 -7.88 -9.90 5.55
CA LEU A 110 -6.97 -10.94 5.04
C LEU A 110 -5.97 -11.43 6.10
N LYS A 111 -5.83 -10.71 7.22
CA LYS A 111 -4.97 -11.04 8.38
C LYS A 111 -3.51 -11.27 8.00
N LEU A 112 -2.99 -10.44 7.10
CA LEU A 112 -1.62 -10.55 6.61
C LEU A 112 -0.64 -9.72 7.45
N VAL A 113 -1.07 -8.56 7.97
CA VAL A 113 -0.27 -7.69 8.82
C VAL A 113 -0.78 -7.74 10.25
N ASP A 114 0.12 -7.93 11.22
CA ASP A 114 -0.22 -7.99 12.65
C ASP A 114 -0.47 -6.60 13.24
N ILE A 115 -1.48 -5.92 12.71
CA ILE A 115 -2.02 -4.66 13.23
C ILE A 115 -3.51 -4.80 13.51
N ASP A 116 -4.01 -4.02 14.46
CA ASP A 116 -5.44 -3.76 14.59
C ASP A 116 -5.74 -2.37 14.07
N SER A 117 -6.87 -2.22 13.38
CA SER A 117 -7.30 -0.97 12.79
C SER A 117 -8.70 -0.58 13.24
N ALA A 118 -8.98 0.72 13.26
CA ALA A 118 -10.33 1.25 13.49
C ALA A 118 -10.73 2.16 12.33
N ARG A 119 -11.96 2.02 11.85
CA ARG A 119 -12.52 2.85 10.77
C ARG A 119 -12.90 4.23 11.29
N ASN A 120 -12.80 5.25 10.44
CA ASN A 120 -13.28 6.63 10.71
C ASN A 120 -12.82 7.18 12.06
N ALA A 121 -11.58 6.91 12.46
CA ALA A 121 -11.11 7.14 13.81
C ALA A 121 -10.64 8.58 14.09
N TYR A 122 -10.61 9.45 13.10
CA TYR A 122 -10.22 10.87 13.25
C TYR A 122 -11.40 11.82 13.50
N GLY A 123 -12.58 11.28 13.86
CA GLY A 123 -13.76 12.02 14.28
C GLY A 123 -14.81 12.19 13.17
N ARG A 124 -16.08 12.36 13.60
CA ARG A 124 -17.26 12.46 12.69
C ARG A 124 -17.31 13.76 11.89
N GLN A 125 -16.49 14.76 12.20
CA GLN A 125 -16.52 16.09 11.58
C GLN A 125 -15.41 16.36 10.58
N ILE A 126 -14.41 15.46 10.46
CA ILE A 126 -13.27 15.64 9.56
C ILE A 126 -13.30 14.52 8.53
N ASP A 127 -14.02 14.73 7.43
CA ASP A 127 -14.08 13.75 6.34
C ASP A 127 -12.75 13.67 5.55
N SER A 128 -12.03 14.80 5.41
CA SER A 128 -10.74 14.86 4.75
C SER A 128 -9.87 16.00 5.29
N PHE A 129 -8.55 15.76 5.38
CA PHE A 129 -7.56 16.78 5.72
C PHE A 129 -6.20 16.41 5.15
N SER A 130 -5.31 17.41 5.05
CA SER A 130 -3.91 17.20 4.72
C SER A 130 -3.04 17.65 5.88
N GLU A 131 -2.01 16.88 6.17
CA GLU A 131 -1.06 17.18 7.23
C GLU A 131 0.37 16.83 6.75
N VAL A 132 1.38 17.41 7.37
CA VAL A 132 2.77 17.03 7.09
C VAL A 132 3.27 16.21 8.28
N GLY A 133 3.56 14.96 8.03
CA GLY A 133 4.12 14.03 9.02
C GLY A 133 5.55 13.62 8.69
N ASP A 134 6.12 12.77 9.53
CA ASP A 134 7.44 12.21 9.34
C ASP A 134 7.30 10.78 8.76
N ILE A 135 8.10 10.47 7.74
CA ILE A 135 8.26 9.12 7.19
C ILE A 135 9.72 8.69 7.30
N GLN A 136 9.94 7.41 7.59
CA GLN A 136 11.26 6.80 7.63
C GLN A 136 11.38 5.77 6.51
N LEU A 137 12.15 6.10 5.47
CA LEU A 137 12.40 5.23 4.31
C LEU A 137 13.91 5.02 4.18
N ASP A 138 14.33 3.77 3.99
CA ASP A 138 15.74 3.38 3.79
C ASP A 138 16.68 3.98 4.88
N GLY A 139 16.21 4.04 6.13
CA GLY A 139 16.96 4.58 7.28
C GLY A 139 17.01 6.11 7.36
N LYS A 140 16.35 6.84 6.47
CA LYS A 140 16.25 8.30 6.47
C LYS A 140 14.86 8.75 6.91
N THR A 141 14.81 9.76 7.77
CA THR A 141 13.57 10.41 8.17
C THR A 141 13.38 11.68 7.35
N ASP A 142 12.24 11.80 6.70
CA ASP A 142 11.88 12.93 5.87
C ASP A 142 10.44 13.39 6.14
N ARG A 143 10.17 14.66 5.82
CA ARG A 143 8.81 15.20 5.85
C ARG A 143 8.03 14.74 4.61
N PHE A 144 6.76 14.37 4.82
CA PHE A 144 5.87 13.92 3.76
C PHE A 144 4.47 14.55 3.94
N LYS A 145 3.88 15.06 2.85
CA LYS A 145 2.50 15.54 2.84
C LYS A 145 1.56 14.33 2.78
N MET A 146 0.75 14.16 3.80
CA MET A 146 -0.20 13.06 3.96
C MET A 146 -1.62 13.57 3.74
N VAL A 147 -2.37 12.96 2.84
CA VAL A 147 -3.77 13.28 2.56
C VAL A 147 -4.64 12.18 3.17
N PHE A 148 -5.51 12.54 4.08
CA PHE A 148 -6.41 11.63 4.78
C PHE A 148 -7.84 11.86 4.31
N ILE A 149 -8.56 10.79 3.97
CA ILE A 149 -9.98 10.81 3.59
C ILE A 149 -10.67 9.70 4.37
N ARG A 150 -11.50 10.05 5.35
CA ARG A 150 -12.17 9.09 6.26
C ARG A 150 -11.23 7.98 6.74
N ALA A 151 -10.00 8.38 7.07
CA ALA A 151 -8.88 7.48 7.23
C ALA A 151 -9.05 6.53 8.41
N PRO A 152 -8.57 5.28 8.30
CA PRO A 152 -8.47 4.37 9.42
C PRO A 152 -7.31 4.78 10.34
N LYS A 153 -7.42 4.40 11.61
CA LYS A 153 -6.35 4.50 12.59
C LYS A 153 -5.78 3.12 12.88
N ILE A 154 -4.45 3.01 12.95
CA ILE A 154 -3.78 1.84 13.51
C ILE A 154 -3.89 1.96 15.03
N THR A 155 -4.60 1.02 15.67
CA THR A 155 -4.87 1.03 17.12
C THR A 155 -3.90 0.15 17.89
N ARG A 156 -3.28 -0.82 17.21
CA ARG A 156 -2.26 -1.72 17.76
C ARG A 156 -1.23 -2.06 16.69
N LEU A 157 0.03 -2.15 17.10
CA LEU A 157 1.13 -2.71 16.31
C LEU A 157 1.59 -4.01 16.99
N GLY A 158 1.76 -5.08 16.22
CA GLY A 158 2.41 -6.31 16.66
C GLY A 158 3.92 -6.16 16.77
N ASP A 159 4.58 -7.08 17.46
CA ASP A 159 6.02 -7.00 17.80
C ASP A 159 6.95 -6.96 16.58
N LYS A 160 6.52 -7.52 15.44
CA LYS A 160 7.29 -7.56 14.18
C LYS A 160 6.89 -6.49 13.19
N VAL A 161 6.08 -5.51 13.61
CA VAL A 161 5.60 -4.42 12.76
C VAL A 161 6.40 -3.15 13.05
N GLU A 162 7.04 -2.64 12.02
CA GLU A 162 7.84 -1.40 12.07
C GLU A 162 6.94 -0.19 11.79
N SER A 163 6.97 0.83 12.66
CA SER A 163 6.33 2.12 12.40
C SER A 163 7.23 2.94 11.48
N LEU A 164 6.82 3.15 10.23
CA LEU A 164 7.57 3.91 9.23
C LEU A 164 7.07 5.34 9.04
N GLY A 165 5.89 5.68 9.54
CA GLY A 165 5.37 7.03 9.43
C GLY A 165 4.51 7.41 10.62
N LYS A 166 4.69 8.64 11.09
CA LYS A 166 3.97 9.20 12.23
C LYS A 166 3.37 10.55 11.91
N MET A 167 2.17 10.77 12.43
CA MET A 167 1.47 12.06 12.42
C MET A 167 0.89 12.31 13.81
N LYS A 168 1.31 13.41 14.45
CA LYS A 168 0.83 13.79 15.81
C LYS A 168 0.95 12.67 16.85
N GLY A 169 1.98 11.81 16.72
CA GLY A 169 2.23 10.69 17.61
C GLY A 169 1.59 9.37 17.18
N ASP A 170 0.57 9.39 16.32
CA ASP A 170 -0.05 8.19 15.77
C ASP A 170 0.77 7.58 14.65
N THR A 171 0.89 6.25 14.62
CA THR A 171 1.45 5.54 13.47
C THR A 171 0.45 5.55 12.32
N VAL A 172 0.88 6.09 11.16
CA VAL A 172 0.06 6.22 9.96
C VAL A 172 0.64 5.47 8.74
N MET A 173 1.85 4.97 8.88
CA MET A 173 2.51 4.07 7.92
C MET A 173 3.27 3.00 8.70
N ALA A 174 3.10 1.74 8.33
CA ALA A 174 3.75 0.62 8.98
C ALA A 174 4.14 -0.46 7.97
N ARG A 175 5.15 -1.26 8.34
CA ARG A 175 5.68 -2.35 7.53
C ARG A 175 5.84 -3.61 8.36
N GLN A 176 5.53 -4.75 7.78
CA GLN A 176 5.88 -6.07 8.31
C GLN A 176 6.53 -6.91 7.21
N GLY A 177 7.86 -7.00 7.23
CA GLY A 177 8.60 -7.69 6.17
C GLY A 177 8.36 -7.04 4.80
N HIS A 178 7.69 -7.76 3.91
CA HIS A 178 7.34 -7.33 2.55
C HIS A 178 5.90 -6.76 2.42
N LEU A 179 5.25 -6.50 3.54
CA LEU A 179 3.90 -5.96 3.59
C LEU A 179 3.95 -4.51 4.10
N LEU A 180 3.30 -3.61 3.38
CA LEU A 180 3.24 -2.17 3.67
C LEU A 180 1.80 -1.74 3.86
N VAL A 181 1.56 -0.83 4.80
CA VAL A 181 0.25 -0.21 5.01
C VAL A 181 0.39 1.29 5.25
N THR A 182 -0.55 2.06 4.70
CA THR A 182 -0.67 3.51 4.95
C THR A 182 -2.12 3.87 5.26
N SER A 183 -2.33 4.70 6.29
CA SER A 183 -3.67 5.24 6.63
C SER A 183 -4.10 6.35 5.68
N PHE A 184 -3.15 7.01 5.04
CA PHE A 184 -3.33 8.14 4.13
C PHE A 184 -3.19 7.70 2.68
N HIS A 185 -3.45 8.63 1.76
CA HIS A 185 -3.47 8.45 0.31
C HIS A 185 -2.25 9.11 -0.35
N PRO A 186 -1.08 8.44 -0.47
CA PRO A 186 0.08 9.03 -1.14
C PRO A 186 -0.15 9.25 -2.64
N GLU A 187 -1.06 8.50 -3.25
CA GLU A 187 -1.46 8.63 -4.67
C GLU A 187 -2.16 9.96 -4.99
N LEU A 188 -2.60 10.71 -3.97
CA LEU A 188 -3.17 12.05 -4.09
C LEU A 188 -2.11 13.16 -4.06
N THR A 189 -0.83 12.80 -4.06
CA THR A 189 0.28 13.75 -4.11
C THR A 189 1.17 13.46 -5.32
N ASP A 190 2.00 14.44 -5.71
CA ASP A 190 3.02 14.23 -6.74
C ASP A 190 4.31 13.60 -6.20
N ASP A 191 4.36 13.34 -4.89
CA ASP A 191 5.52 12.74 -4.22
C ASP A 191 5.48 11.21 -4.32
N LEU A 192 6.32 10.66 -5.17
CA LEU A 192 6.36 9.23 -5.50
C LEU A 192 7.26 8.41 -4.56
N ARG A 193 7.90 9.00 -3.55
CA ARG A 193 8.87 8.30 -2.68
C ARG A 193 8.32 7.02 -2.02
N ILE A 194 7.05 6.99 -1.63
CA ILE A 194 6.44 5.79 -1.04
C ILE A 194 6.20 4.72 -2.12
N HIS A 195 5.80 5.11 -3.34
CA HIS A 195 5.67 4.18 -4.48
C HIS A 195 7.03 3.59 -4.86
N GLU A 196 8.08 4.41 -4.93
CA GLU A 196 9.46 3.96 -5.18
C GLU A 196 9.96 3.02 -4.06
N TYR A 197 9.68 3.34 -2.80
CA TYR A 197 10.01 2.48 -1.66
C TYR A 197 9.33 1.12 -1.79
N PHE A 198 8.03 1.09 -2.11
CA PHE A 198 7.29 -0.15 -2.33
C PHE A 198 7.88 -0.99 -3.49
N LEU A 199 8.34 -0.35 -4.57
CA LEU A 199 8.99 -1.05 -5.68
C LEU A 199 10.30 -1.76 -5.26
N LYS A 200 10.99 -1.25 -4.28
CA LYS A 200 12.26 -1.83 -3.77
C LYS A 200 12.05 -2.94 -2.73
N MET A 201 10.82 -3.12 -2.23
CA MET A 201 10.55 -4.15 -1.23
C MET A 201 10.71 -5.54 -1.84
N GLU A 202 11.54 -6.37 -1.22
CA GLU A 202 11.80 -7.74 -1.68
C GLU A 202 10.78 -8.72 -1.07
N PRO A 203 10.44 -9.80 -1.80
CA PRO A 203 9.62 -10.87 -1.25
C PRO A 203 10.32 -11.55 -0.06
N PRO A 204 9.60 -12.33 0.78
CA PRO A 204 10.21 -13.04 1.89
C PRO A 204 11.31 -14.01 1.38
N LYS A 205 12.43 -14.06 2.10
CA LYS A 205 13.46 -15.07 1.81
C LYS A 205 12.86 -16.46 2.08
N ARG A 206 12.99 -17.33 1.12
CA ARG A 206 12.59 -18.74 1.25
C ARG A 206 13.48 -19.46 2.25
#